data_6da587abbd9718f0dad4f1f9ff2258c9
#
_entry.id   6da587abbd9718f0dad4f1f9ff2258c9
#
_cell.length_a   1.000
_cell.length_b   1.000
_cell.length_c   1.000
_cell.angle_alpha   90.00
_cell.angle_beta   90.00
_cell.angle_gamma   90.00
#
_symmetry.space_group_name_H-M   'P 1'
#
loop_
_entity.id
_entity.type
_entity.pdbx_description
1 polymer ?
#
loop_
_entity_poly.entity_id
_entity_poly.type
_entity_poly.pdbx_seq_one_letter_code
_entity_poly.pdbx_strand_id
1 'polypeptide(L)'
;MNYSKRFSSKFFARLLKPEGQNPIRDRATSFEIVFNLLDEKKDKSNYLIVETGCMRGDHTPVSSPYALGDDGASTYIFDDFINFYDGEVLSVDIKQDNVDYANKFTSDRTSVYCRDSVPFLWELPEKTKIDFLYLDSFDLDPNNPVPSQLHHVKELCACMKNLKKGTIIAVDDHLNTPEFDQYRSCLLYTSDAADEEDSVDLGGRRI
;
A
#
# COMPACT_ATOMS: atom_id res chain seq x y z
N MET A 1 4.37 15.79 17.17
CA MET A 1 5.00 15.65 15.84
C MET A 1 4.18 14.64 15.06
N ASN A 2 3.79 14.90 13.83
CA ASN A 2 3.02 13.95 13.01
C ASN A 2 3.97 13.02 12.27
N TYR A 3 3.50 11.80 11.93
CA TYR A 3 4.35 10.84 11.23
C TYR A 3 4.74 11.31 9.82
N SER A 4 3.86 12.00 9.09
CA SER A 4 4.18 12.56 7.77
C SER A 4 5.45 13.42 7.78
N LYS A 5 5.66 14.22 8.82
CA LYS A 5 6.91 15.00 8.97
C LYS A 5 8.13 14.10 9.24
N ARG A 6 7.94 13.04 10.02
CA ARG A 6 9.00 12.03 10.24
C ARG A 6 9.32 11.30 8.94
N PHE A 7 8.31 10.89 8.19
CA PHE A 7 8.45 10.24 6.87
C PHE A 7 9.23 11.15 5.91
N SER A 8 8.81 12.41 5.75
CA SER A 8 9.48 13.36 4.86
C SER A 8 10.95 13.55 5.22
N SER A 9 11.28 13.58 6.51
CA SER A 9 12.69 13.77 6.96
C SER A 9 13.53 12.50 6.86
N LYS A 10 12.94 11.30 7.02
CA LYS A 10 13.68 10.04 7.14
C LYS A 10 13.70 9.24 5.84
N PHE A 11 12.61 9.23 5.09
CA PHE A 11 12.41 8.31 3.98
C PHE A 11 12.23 9.00 2.62
N PHE A 12 11.62 10.16 2.57
CA PHE A 12 11.20 10.79 1.31
C PHE A 12 12.33 10.85 0.27
N ALA A 13 13.48 11.46 0.63
CA ALA A 13 14.62 11.57 -0.27
C ALA A 13 15.25 10.23 -0.68
N ARG A 14 15.05 9.18 0.15
CA ARG A 14 15.56 7.82 -0.12
C ARG A 14 14.68 7.03 -1.10
N LEU A 15 13.42 7.43 -1.24
CA LEU A 15 12.47 6.86 -2.17
C LEU A 15 12.47 7.56 -3.53
N LEU A 16 13.02 8.79 -3.60
CA LEU A 16 13.16 9.51 -4.87
C LEU A 16 14.10 8.74 -5.80
N LYS A 17 13.65 8.52 -7.02
CA LYS A 17 14.51 7.96 -8.06
C LYS A 17 15.54 9.01 -8.50
N PRO A 18 16.75 8.59 -8.90
CA PRO A 18 17.80 9.50 -9.40
C PRO A 18 17.29 10.40 -10.54
N GLU A 19 17.85 11.62 -10.62
CA GLU A 19 17.53 12.59 -11.68
C GLU A 19 17.58 11.94 -13.08
N GLY A 20 16.54 12.19 -13.86
CA GLY A 20 16.38 11.63 -15.22
C GLY A 20 15.36 10.49 -15.33
N GLN A 21 14.88 9.96 -14.23
CA GLN A 21 13.71 9.08 -14.21
C GLN A 21 12.46 9.93 -13.94
N ASN A 22 11.36 9.61 -14.64
CA ASN A 22 10.12 10.40 -14.59
C ASN A 22 9.65 10.63 -13.15
N PRO A 23 9.64 11.88 -12.64
CA PRO A 23 9.27 12.18 -11.26
C PRO A 23 7.79 11.84 -10.91
N ILE A 24 6.98 11.56 -11.92
CA ILE A 24 5.57 11.19 -11.74
C ILE A 24 5.41 9.77 -11.16
N ARG A 25 6.48 8.97 -11.15
CA ARG A 25 6.50 7.60 -10.59
C ARG A 25 7.04 7.56 -9.17
N ASP A 26 6.79 8.59 -8.40
CA ASP A 26 7.41 8.72 -7.10
C ASP A 26 6.51 8.14 -6.00
N ARG A 27 6.84 6.91 -5.58
CA ARG A 27 6.25 6.25 -4.41
C ARG A 27 6.33 7.12 -3.16
N ALA A 28 7.37 7.99 -3.06
CA ALA A 28 7.53 8.93 -1.95
C ALA A 28 6.35 9.87 -1.82
N THR A 29 5.89 10.47 -2.93
CA THR A 29 4.73 11.37 -2.93
C THR A 29 3.44 10.64 -2.56
N SER A 30 3.24 9.41 -3.06
CA SER A 30 2.07 8.60 -2.73
C SER A 30 2.03 8.26 -1.24
N PHE A 31 3.15 7.85 -0.67
CA PHE A 31 3.25 7.56 0.76
C PHE A 31 3.10 8.82 1.62
N GLU A 32 3.65 9.96 1.19
CA GLU A 32 3.43 11.23 1.91
C GLU A 32 1.94 11.58 2.00
N ILE A 33 1.18 11.40 0.92
CA ILE A 33 -0.28 11.60 0.92
C ILE A 33 -0.95 10.63 1.88
N VAL A 34 -0.63 9.33 1.82
CA VAL A 34 -1.19 8.31 2.72
C VAL A 34 -0.93 8.66 4.18
N PHE A 35 0.31 9.01 4.54
CA PHE A 35 0.64 9.34 5.93
C PHE A 35 0.02 10.65 6.40
N ASN A 36 -0.19 11.63 5.51
CA ASN A 36 -0.97 12.81 5.85
C ASN A 36 -2.43 12.45 6.18
N LEU A 37 -3.07 11.61 5.36
CA LEU A 37 -4.43 11.15 5.61
C LEU A 37 -4.55 10.32 6.89
N LEU A 38 -3.57 9.45 7.19
CA LEU A 38 -3.53 8.72 8.45
C LEU A 38 -3.32 9.64 9.65
N ASP A 39 -2.46 10.66 9.51
CA ASP A 39 -2.22 11.68 10.54
C ASP A 39 -3.47 12.50 10.88
N GLU A 40 -4.40 12.66 9.95
CA GLU A 40 -5.67 13.39 10.15
C GLU A 40 -6.70 12.59 10.95
N LYS A 41 -6.54 11.28 11.10
CA LYS A 41 -7.47 10.47 11.90
C LYS A 41 -7.47 10.93 13.36
N LYS A 42 -8.66 11.02 13.94
CA LYS A 42 -8.86 11.50 15.32
C LYS A 42 -8.27 10.55 16.35
N ASP A 43 -8.46 9.25 16.14
CA ASP A 43 -7.84 8.19 16.94
C ASP A 43 -6.56 7.74 16.24
N LYS A 44 -5.43 8.02 16.88
CA LYS A 44 -4.09 7.69 16.36
C LYS A 44 -3.50 6.46 17.06
N SER A 45 -4.34 5.53 17.43
CA SER A 45 -3.95 4.28 18.08
C SER A 45 -4.55 3.08 17.36
N ASN A 46 -3.92 1.91 17.56
CA ASN A 46 -4.39 0.62 17.03
C ASN A 46 -4.62 0.61 15.51
N TYR A 47 -3.72 1.26 14.76
CA TYR A 47 -3.77 1.18 13.31
C TYR A 47 -3.56 -0.25 12.83
N LEU A 48 -4.34 -0.66 11.83
CA LEU A 48 -4.09 -1.87 11.07
C LEU A 48 -3.71 -1.52 9.63
N ILE A 49 -2.47 -1.85 9.27
CA ILE A 49 -1.99 -1.81 7.90
C ILE A 49 -1.95 -3.23 7.36
N VAL A 50 -2.51 -3.43 6.17
CA VAL A 50 -2.42 -4.70 5.44
C VAL A 50 -1.71 -4.46 4.13
N GLU A 51 -0.68 -5.26 3.87
CA GLU A 51 0.17 -5.18 2.69
C GLU A 51 0.18 -6.51 1.96
N THR A 52 0.07 -6.49 0.64
CA THR A 52 0.33 -7.64 -0.23
C THR A 52 1.57 -7.38 -1.08
N GLY A 53 2.53 -8.32 -1.06
CA GLY A 53 3.90 -8.09 -1.54
C GLY A 53 4.75 -7.39 -0.48
N CYS A 54 5.68 -8.11 0.17
CA CYS A 54 6.56 -7.50 1.15
C CYS A 54 7.88 -7.04 0.51
N MET A 55 8.65 -6.24 1.25
CA MET A 55 9.96 -5.78 0.79
C MET A 55 10.91 -6.93 0.46
N ARG A 56 11.74 -6.72 -0.54
CA ARG A 56 12.71 -7.68 -1.09
C ARG A 56 14.16 -7.29 -0.74
N GLY A 57 15.05 -8.27 -0.68
CA GLY A 57 16.45 -8.07 -0.30
C GLY A 57 17.45 -8.08 -1.44
N ASP A 58 16.99 -8.10 -2.67
CA ASP A 58 17.78 -8.25 -3.89
C ASP A 58 18.41 -6.94 -4.39
N HIS A 59 18.11 -5.82 -3.75
CA HIS A 59 18.60 -4.49 -4.11
C HIS A 59 19.39 -3.82 -2.97
N THR A 60 19.18 -2.52 -2.79
CA THR A 60 19.89 -1.76 -1.73
C THR A 60 19.35 -2.11 -0.35
N PRO A 61 20.21 -2.52 0.63
CA PRO A 61 19.76 -2.82 1.97
C PRO A 61 19.00 -1.65 2.62
N VAL A 62 17.92 -1.93 3.34
CA VAL A 62 17.12 -0.91 4.06
C VAL A 62 17.93 -0.12 5.10
N SER A 63 19.00 -0.70 5.61
CA SER A 63 19.97 -0.03 6.52
C SER A 63 20.81 1.01 5.81
N SER A 64 20.85 1.03 4.47
CA SER A 64 21.58 2.04 3.71
C SER A 64 21.03 3.43 3.97
N PRO A 65 21.88 4.46 4.16
CA PRO A 65 21.43 5.85 4.25
C PRO A 65 21.03 6.44 2.89
N TYR A 66 21.31 5.73 1.80
CA TYR A 66 21.04 6.18 0.42
C TYR A 66 19.61 5.80 -0.03
N ALA A 67 19.46 5.17 -1.18
CA ALA A 67 18.15 4.72 -1.66
C ALA A 67 17.64 3.50 -0.88
N LEU A 68 16.32 3.31 -0.83
CA LEU A 68 15.68 2.12 -0.26
C LEU A 68 15.56 0.95 -1.25
N GLY A 69 16.17 1.11 -2.44
CA GLY A 69 16.07 0.13 -3.52
C GLY A 69 14.90 0.40 -4.47
N ASP A 70 14.76 -0.45 -5.46
CA ASP A 70 13.71 -0.29 -6.48
C ASP A 70 12.33 -0.73 -5.97
N ASP A 71 12.30 -1.63 -4.99
CA ASP A 71 11.09 -2.10 -4.31
C ASP A 71 10.52 -1.10 -3.28
N GLY A 72 11.29 -0.06 -2.91
CA GLY A 72 10.89 1.01 -2.02
C GLY A 72 10.74 0.62 -0.55
N ALA A 73 10.96 -0.63 -0.18
CA ALA A 73 10.93 -1.15 1.20
C ALA A 73 9.67 -0.74 2.00
N SER A 74 8.49 -0.88 1.41
CA SER A 74 7.20 -0.48 1.98
C SER A 74 6.97 -1.09 3.36
N THR A 75 7.18 -2.39 3.54
CA THR A 75 7.02 -3.10 4.82
C THR A 75 7.83 -2.45 5.94
N TYR A 76 9.07 -2.04 5.68
CA TYR A 76 9.93 -1.37 6.66
C TYR A 76 9.40 0.03 7.03
N ILE A 77 8.85 0.75 6.07
CA ILE A 77 8.26 2.07 6.30
C ILE A 77 6.97 1.94 7.11
N PHE A 78 6.15 0.94 6.83
CA PHE A 78 4.92 0.68 7.58
C PHE A 78 5.20 0.23 9.01
N ASP A 79 6.26 -0.58 9.22
CA ASP A 79 6.75 -0.92 10.55
C ASP A 79 7.19 0.34 11.33
N ASP A 80 7.94 1.26 10.71
CA ASP A 80 8.32 2.53 11.35
C ASP A 80 7.10 3.39 11.71
N PHE A 81 6.04 3.37 10.89
CA PHE A 81 4.78 4.06 11.18
C PHE A 81 4.09 3.48 12.42
N ILE A 82 3.95 2.16 12.48
CA ILE A 82 3.30 1.46 13.60
C ILE A 82 4.09 1.62 14.90
N ASN A 83 5.42 1.66 14.82
CA ASN A 83 6.27 1.94 15.98
C ASN A 83 6.21 3.41 16.44
N PHE A 84 5.81 4.32 15.57
CA PHE A 84 5.63 5.73 15.94
C PHE A 84 4.27 5.99 16.60
N TYR A 85 3.21 5.39 16.12
CA TYR A 85 1.87 5.48 16.69
C TYR A 85 1.56 4.29 17.59
N ASP A 86 0.73 3.39 17.16
CA ASP A 86 0.42 2.10 17.74
C ASP A 86 -0.39 1.28 16.74
N GLY A 87 -0.34 -0.06 16.84
CA GLY A 87 -1.09 -0.94 15.95
C GLY A 87 -0.27 -2.11 15.44
N GLU A 88 -0.61 -2.61 14.27
CA GLU A 88 0.05 -3.75 13.64
C GLU A 88 0.11 -3.64 12.12
N VAL A 89 1.10 -4.30 11.53
CA VAL A 89 1.21 -4.54 10.09
C VAL A 89 1.02 -6.03 9.85
N LEU A 90 0.12 -6.38 8.93
CA LEU A 90 0.00 -7.72 8.37
C LEU A 90 0.48 -7.65 6.92
N SER A 91 1.60 -8.28 6.62
CA SER A 91 2.17 -8.34 5.28
C SER A 91 2.18 -9.78 4.78
N VAL A 92 2.01 -9.98 3.48
CA VAL A 92 1.99 -11.32 2.89
C VAL A 92 2.75 -11.32 1.57
N ASP A 93 3.60 -12.33 1.38
CA ASP A 93 4.33 -12.56 0.13
C ASP A 93 4.35 -14.05 -0.18
N ILE A 94 4.41 -14.40 -1.46
CA ILE A 94 4.45 -15.81 -1.89
C ILE A 94 5.86 -16.40 -1.78
N LYS A 95 6.90 -15.59 -1.68
CA LYS A 95 8.30 -16.01 -1.64
C LYS A 95 8.84 -16.00 -0.21
N GLN A 96 9.27 -17.16 0.27
CA GLN A 96 9.84 -17.30 1.61
C GLN A 96 11.07 -16.41 1.83
N ASP A 97 11.93 -16.24 0.82
CA ASP A 97 13.14 -15.41 0.92
C ASP A 97 12.80 -13.94 1.18
N ASN A 98 11.71 -13.42 0.60
CA ASN A 98 11.22 -12.07 0.85
C ASN A 98 10.72 -11.95 2.30
N VAL A 99 9.93 -12.92 2.75
CA VAL A 99 9.42 -12.99 4.12
C VAL A 99 10.56 -13.01 5.13
N ASP A 100 11.57 -13.87 4.91
CA ASP A 100 12.75 -13.97 5.76
C ASP A 100 13.56 -12.67 5.79
N TYR A 101 13.64 -11.98 4.65
CA TYR A 101 14.30 -10.69 4.57
C TYR A 101 13.51 -9.62 5.34
N ALA A 102 12.22 -9.50 5.12
CA ALA A 102 11.37 -8.54 5.81
C ALA A 102 11.42 -8.70 7.33
N ASN A 103 11.32 -9.93 7.82
CA ASN A 103 11.41 -10.25 9.25
C ASN A 103 12.75 -9.85 9.93
N LYS A 104 13.83 -9.67 9.17
CA LYS A 104 15.11 -9.19 9.72
C LYS A 104 15.11 -7.70 10.06
N PHE A 105 14.24 -6.93 9.43
CA PHE A 105 14.24 -5.46 9.49
C PHE A 105 12.98 -4.85 10.06
N THR A 106 12.00 -5.67 10.43
CA THR A 106 10.76 -5.25 11.06
C THR A 106 10.70 -5.66 12.53
N SER A 107 9.86 -4.98 13.30
CA SER A 107 9.61 -5.25 14.70
C SER A 107 8.59 -6.38 14.91
N ASP A 108 8.35 -6.74 16.17
CA ASP A 108 7.31 -7.70 16.57
C ASP A 108 5.86 -7.20 16.32
N ARG A 109 5.70 -5.94 15.92
CA ARG A 109 4.41 -5.36 15.51
C ARG A 109 4.08 -5.61 14.05
N THR A 110 5.01 -6.15 13.28
CA THR A 110 4.84 -6.52 11.88
C THR A 110 4.91 -8.03 11.73
N SER A 111 3.83 -8.62 11.26
CA SER A 111 3.76 -10.06 10.96
C SER A 111 3.82 -10.25 9.45
N VAL A 112 4.82 -10.97 8.95
CA VAL A 112 4.98 -11.25 7.52
C VAL A 112 4.73 -12.74 7.27
N TYR A 113 3.80 -13.06 6.36
CA TYR A 113 3.34 -14.41 6.09
C TYR A 113 3.76 -14.88 4.69
N CYS A 114 4.28 -16.12 4.59
CA CYS A 114 4.55 -16.74 3.30
C CYS A 114 3.30 -17.45 2.78
N ARG A 115 2.46 -16.73 2.01
CA ARG A 115 1.18 -17.23 1.51
C ARG A 115 0.77 -16.51 0.23
N ASP A 116 -0.17 -17.09 -0.50
CA ASP A 116 -0.92 -16.37 -1.54
C ASP A 116 -1.80 -15.30 -0.90
N SER A 117 -1.74 -14.08 -1.46
CA SER A 117 -2.41 -12.90 -0.91
C SER A 117 -3.94 -12.99 -0.94
N VAL A 118 -4.53 -13.55 -2.00
CA VAL A 118 -5.98 -13.64 -2.14
C VAL A 118 -6.62 -14.52 -1.07
N PRO A 119 -6.20 -15.79 -0.86
CA PRO A 119 -6.68 -16.58 0.28
C PRO A 119 -6.37 -15.95 1.63
N PHE A 120 -5.19 -15.36 1.81
CA PHE A 120 -4.82 -14.69 3.05
C PHE A 120 -5.84 -13.59 3.41
N LEU A 121 -6.14 -12.70 2.47
CA LEU A 121 -7.12 -11.62 2.66
C LEU A 121 -8.53 -12.15 2.89
N TRP A 122 -8.91 -13.19 2.16
CA TRP A 122 -10.22 -13.83 2.32
C TRP A 122 -10.43 -14.42 3.72
N GLU A 123 -9.39 -14.98 4.32
CA GLU A 123 -9.42 -15.60 5.65
C GLU A 123 -9.36 -14.60 6.80
N LEU A 124 -9.05 -13.32 6.56
CA LEU A 124 -9.08 -12.31 7.61
C LEU A 124 -10.46 -12.29 8.29
N PRO A 125 -10.52 -12.33 9.64
CA PRO A 125 -11.80 -12.27 10.34
C PRO A 125 -12.58 -11.01 9.98
N GLU A 126 -13.89 -11.08 9.82
CA GLU A 126 -14.73 -9.93 9.45
C GLU A 126 -14.63 -8.75 10.44
N LYS A 127 -14.40 -9.05 11.72
CA LYS A 127 -14.17 -8.04 12.76
C LYS A 127 -12.88 -7.25 12.60
N THR A 128 -11.92 -7.77 11.82
CA THR A 128 -10.64 -7.11 11.52
C THR A 128 -10.90 -5.97 10.55
N LYS A 129 -10.70 -4.72 10.98
CA LYS A 129 -10.98 -3.54 10.15
C LYS A 129 -9.71 -2.81 9.79
N ILE A 130 -9.46 -2.68 8.48
CA ILE A 130 -8.23 -2.16 7.89
C ILE A 130 -8.27 -0.63 7.89
N ASP A 131 -7.16 0.00 8.29
CA ASP A 131 -6.96 1.45 8.19
C ASP A 131 -6.26 1.85 6.89
N PHE A 132 -5.28 1.05 6.48
CA PHE A 132 -4.57 1.22 5.22
C PHE A 132 -4.32 -0.13 4.56
N LEU A 133 -4.75 -0.26 3.31
CA LEU A 133 -4.53 -1.42 2.45
C LEU A 133 -3.56 -1.03 1.33
N TYR A 134 -2.44 -1.73 1.23
CA TYR A 134 -1.46 -1.55 0.16
C TYR A 134 -1.34 -2.82 -0.67
N LEU A 135 -1.66 -2.74 -1.96
CA LEU A 135 -1.67 -3.86 -2.90
C LEU A 135 -0.47 -3.73 -3.85
N ASP A 136 0.52 -4.62 -3.68
CA ASP A 136 1.80 -4.63 -4.42
C ASP A 136 2.32 -6.06 -4.63
N SER A 137 1.43 -7.05 -4.75
CA SER A 137 1.83 -8.46 -4.76
C SER A 137 2.17 -9.04 -6.13
N PHE A 138 1.82 -8.33 -7.21
CA PHE A 138 1.95 -8.85 -8.58
C PHE A 138 2.61 -7.81 -9.48
N ASP A 139 3.88 -8.07 -9.86
CA ASP A 139 4.67 -7.18 -10.72
C ASP A 139 3.95 -6.91 -12.06
N LEU A 140 3.95 -5.65 -12.50
CA LEU A 140 3.35 -5.23 -13.75
C LEU A 140 4.23 -5.60 -14.96
N ASP A 141 3.71 -6.38 -15.90
CA ASP A 141 4.26 -6.48 -17.24
C ASP A 141 3.64 -5.39 -18.14
N PRO A 142 4.40 -4.36 -18.58
CA PRO A 142 3.87 -3.31 -19.44
C PRO A 142 3.30 -3.80 -20.78
N ASN A 143 3.76 -4.96 -21.26
CA ASN A 143 3.26 -5.58 -22.50
C ASN A 143 2.00 -6.39 -22.28
N ASN A 144 1.73 -6.81 -21.05
CA ASN A 144 0.54 -7.57 -20.67
C ASN A 144 0.08 -7.19 -19.25
N PRO A 145 -0.53 -6.02 -19.04
CA PRO A 145 -0.87 -5.52 -17.70
C PRO A 145 -2.06 -6.22 -17.05
N VAL A 146 -2.88 -6.90 -17.84
CA VAL A 146 -4.16 -7.47 -17.39
C VAL A 146 -4.01 -8.45 -16.23
N PRO A 147 -3.03 -9.38 -16.18
CA PRO A 147 -2.87 -10.29 -15.04
C PRO A 147 -2.66 -9.56 -13.71
N SER A 148 -1.80 -8.54 -13.65
CA SER A 148 -1.56 -7.73 -12.45
C SER A 148 -2.84 -7.00 -12.02
N GLN A 149 -3.50 -6.31 -12.93
CA GLN A 149 -4.74 -5.59 -12.66
C GLN A 149 -5.83 -6.52 -12.11
N LEU A 150 -6.03 -7.69 -12.74
CA LEU A 150 -7.01 -8.69 -12.27
C LEU A 150 -6.64 -9.27 -10.92
N HIS A 151 -5.34 -9.41 -10.62
CA HIS A 151 -4.91 -9.90 -9.32
C HIS A 151 -5.28 -8.92 -8.21
N HIS A 152 -4.95 -7.63 -8.37
CA HIS A 152 -5.32 -6.60 -7.40
C HIS A 152 -6.84 -6.46 -7.21
N VAL A 153 -7.63 -6.63 -8.29
CA VAL A 153 -9.10 -6.69 -8.15
C VAL A 153 -9.55 -7.88 -7.29
N LYS A 154 -8.94 -9.07 -7.46
CA LYS A 154 -9.25 -10.23 -6.61
C LYS A 154 -8.89 -9.98 -5.14
N GLU A 155 -7.73 -9.38 -4.88
CA GLU A 155 -7.30 -9.00 -3.54
C GLU A 155 -8.28 -8.03 -2.89
N LEU A 156 -8.67 -6.97 -3.60
CA LEU A 156 -9.66 -6.01 -3.11
C LEU A 156 -11.00 -6.70 -2.79
N CYS A 157 -11.50 -7.54 -3.70
CA CYS A 157 -12.73 -8.31 -3.45
C CYS A 157 -12.61 -9.23 -2.23
N ALA A 158 -11.46 -9.86 -2.02
CA ALA A 158 -11.24 -10.79 -0.91
C ALA A 158 -11.31 -10.10 0.47
N CYS A 159 -10.90 -8.83 0.56
CA CYS A 159 -10.89 -8.08 1.82
C CYS A 159 -12.00 -7.04 1.95
N MET A 160 -12.98 -6.95 1.04
CA MET A 160 -14.07 -5.97 1.11
C MET A 160 -14.78 -5.95 2.46
N LYS A 161 -15.02 -7.12 3.07
CA LYS A 161 -15.63 -7.24 4.41
C LYS A 161 -14.80 -6.60 5.54
N ASN A 162 -13.52 -6.36 5.30
CA ASN A 162 -12.58 -5.79 6.26
C ASN A 162 -12.41 -4.27 6.09
N LEU A 163 -12.94 -3.69 5.01
CA LEU A 163 -12.92 -2.25 4.80
C LEU A 163 -13.94 -1.57 5.73
N LYS A 164 -13.62 -0.34 6.11
CA LYS A 164 -14.48 0.53 6.93
C LYS A 164 -14.45 1.94 6.34
N LYS A 165 -15.37 2.79 6.75
CA LYS A 165 -15.31 4.22 6.41
C LYS A 165 -13.94 4.80 6.80
N GLY A 166 -13.29 5.48 5.89
CA GLY A 166 -11.96 6.05 6.07
C GLY A 166 -10.82 5.04 5.91
N THR A 167 -11.04 3.80 5.42
CA THR A 167 -9.96 2.95 4.93
C THR A 167 -9.29 3.61 3.74
N ILE A 168 -7.96 3.72 3.77
CA ILE A 168 -7.16 4.18 2.63
C ILE A 168 -6.72 2.95 1.86
N ILE A 169 -6.85 2.99 0.53
CA ILE A 169 -6.41 1.92 -0.35
C ILE A 169 -5.41 2.51 -1.33
N ALA A 170 -4.26 1.87 -1.45
CA ALA A 170 -3.26 2.18 -2.45
C ALA A 170 -2.93 0.92 -3.26
N VAL A 171 -2.86 1.08 -4.57
CA VAL A 171 -2.47 0.01 -5.50
C VAL A 171 -1.22 0.46 -6.22
N ASP A 172 -0.14 -0.32 -6.15
CA ASP A 172 1.10 -0.04 -6.85
C ASP A 172 1.08 -0.54 -8.30
N ASP A 173 2.15 -0.31 -9.03
CA ASP A 173 2.34 -0.78 -10.41
C ASP A 173 1.24 -0.35 -11.40
N HIS A 174 0.83 0.91 -11.31
CA HIS A 174 -0.14 1.46 -12.24
C HIS A 174 0.53 1.95 -13.52
N LEU A 175 0.00 1.53 -14.71
CA LEU A 175 0.49 1.99 -16.00
C LEU A 175 0.25 3.50 -16.17
N ASN A 176 1.35 4.25 -16.34
CA ASN A 176 1.30 5.59 -16.90
C ASN A 176 1.39 5.50 -18.42
N THR A 177 0.27 5.52 -19.12
CA THR A 177 0.27 5.78 -20.57
C THR A 177 0.11 7.28 -20.82
N PRO A 178 0.62 7.82 -21.96
CA PRO A 178 0.44 9.23 -22.31
C PRO A 178 -1.03 9.69 -22.35
N GLU A 179 -1.94 8.76 -22.57
CA GLU A 179 -3.39 8.99 -22.56
C GLU A 179 -3.95 9.14 -21.13
N PHE A 180 -3.19 8.70 -20.11
CA PHE A 180 -3.52 8.74 -18.70
C PHE A 180 -2.45 9.46 -17.85
N ASP A 181 -1.81 10.47 -18.42
CA ASP A 181 -0.71 11.25 -17.80
C ASP A 181 -1.05 11.87 -16.42
N GLN A 182 -2.32 11.89 -16.08
CA GLN A 182 -2.80 12.38 -14.78
C GLN A 182 -2.91 11.27 -13.70
N TYR A 183 -2.66 10.00 -14.03
CA TYR A 183 -2.68 8.91 -13.07
C TYR A 183 -1.25 8.61 -12.58
N ARG A 184 -1.06 8.67 -11.29
CA ARG A 184 0.20 8.41 -10.60
C ARG A 184 0.49 6.91 -10.52
N SER A 185 1.72 6.54 -10.20
CA SER A 185 2.17 5.15 -10.02
C SER A 185 1.42 4.38 -8.92
N CYS A 186 0.63 5.05 -8.12
CA CYS A 186 -0.18 4.45 -7.07
C CYS A 186 -1.58 5.05 -7.12
N LEU A 187 -2.61 4.19 -7.25
CA LEU A 187 -4.01 4.60 -7.15
C LEU A 187 -4.37 4.72 -5.67
N LEU A 188 -4.69 5.95 -5.24
CA LEU A 188 -5.19 6.20 -3.89
C LEU A 188 -6.72 6.30 -3.92
N TYR A 189 -7.36 5.50 -3.09
CA TYR A 189 -8.80 5.54 -2.87
C TYR A 189 -9.11 5.70 -1.38
N THR A 190 -10.07 6.56 -1.07
CA THR A 190 -10.62 6.68 0.29
C THR A 190 -12.09 6.27 0.27
N SER A 191 -12.51 5.47 1.22
CA SER A 191 -13.85 4.86 1.24
C SER A 191 -15.00 5.85 1.54
N ASP A 192 -14.73 7.15 1.63
CA ASP A 192 -15.78 8.16 1.83
C ASP A 192 -16.80 8.22 0.65
N ALA A 193 -16.38 7.74 -0.53
CA ALA A 193 -17.29 7.62 -1.67
C ALA A 193 -18.31 6.47 -1.56
N ALA A 194 -18.16 5.57 -0.59
CA ALA A 194 -19.10 4.44 -0.41
C ALA A 194 -20.37 4.82 0.39
N ASP A 195 -20.37 5.97 1.04
CA ASP A 195 -21.51 6.43 1.86
C ASP A 195 -22.47 7.38 1.15
N GLU A 196 -22.18 7.75 -0.11
CA GLU A 196 -23.10 8.51 -0.94
C GLU A 196 -24.10 7.56 -1.63
N GLU A 197 -24.92 6.86 -0.85
CA GLU A 197 -26.05 6.06 -1.39
C GLU A 197 -27.13 6.92 -2.09
N ASP A 198 -27.04 8.25 -2.03
CA ASP A 198 -28.12 9.15 -2.49
C ASP A 198 -27.89 9.74 -3.88
N SER A 199 -26.89 9.35 -4.68
CA SER A 199 -26.66 10.01 -5.96
C SER A 199 -26.25 9.16 -7.15
N VAL A 200 -26.49 7.86 -7.16
CA VAL A 200 -26.47 7.10 -8.42
C VAL A 200 -27.89 7.04 -8.98
N ASP A 201 -28.33 8.13 -9.56
CA ASP A 201 -29.41 8.10 -10.55
C ASP A 201 -28.92 7.28 -11.76
N LEU A 202 -29.09 5.97 -11.67
CA LEU A 202 -29.05 5.08 -12.81
C LEU A 202 -30.24 5.42 -13.68
N GLY A 203 -30.09 6.48 -14.48
CA GLY A 203 -31.06 6.92 -15.48
C GLY A 203 -31.65 5.74 -16.23
N GLY A 204 -32.72 5.18 -15.69
CA GLY A 204 -33.49 4.11 -16.26
C GLY A 204 -34.15 4.57 -17.51
N ARG A 205 -33.54 4.37 -18.67
CA ARG A 205 -34.31 4.35 -19.93
C ARG A 205 -35.19 3.12 -19.87
N ARG A 206 -36.48 3.37 -19.62
CA ARG A 206 -37.53 2.41 -19.98
C ARG A 206 -37.58 2.34 -21.50
N ILE A 207 -37.44 1.15 -22.03
CA ILE A 207 -37.91 0.79 -23.39
C ILE A 207 -39.39 0.50 -23.30
#